data_a273b935fa3662ea5c40a52900141d07
#
_entry.id   a273b935fa3662ea5c40a52900141d07
#
_cell.length_a   1.000
_cell.length_b   1.000
_cell.length_c   1.000
_cell.angle_alpha   90.00
_cell.angle_beta   90.00
_cell.angle_gamma   90.00
#
_symmetry.space_group_name_H-M   'P 1'
#
loop_
_entity.id
_entity.type
_entity.pdbx_description
1 polymer ?
#
loop_
_entity_poly.entity_id
_entity_poly.type
_entity_poly.pdbx_seq_one_letter_code
_entity_poly.pdbx_strand_id
1 'polypeptide(L)'
;MKRIAAAPALALTLSALSVLLMSPLPVQAAGGASGGYGTKTPYAPQQNARTYQRAPKGFVPVFTENVSRHGARAATSGEDGELILQLWDKAESEGGLTRAGAEFGPQVRSLLTGMEKVGYGNLSGRGKREIQGTAARMAQRLPGLFARIAKDSEPIDVVSSGQGRAVDSGALFASALADADPALTPLIGPARTDPDLLYFHKSAGGAAYRDYIAHDQRLATTLKSVTEQPATHRAARDILKRIFAPAFVRRISAGEFASIGSEVDAAQAVYNLYSIAPAMTDEGSWHLERYLAPRDAAWFAYLGDAEDFYEKGPGFADSDITYKMADVLLDDFFKKAEAKRDGTSSLGAELRFTHAEEIIPLAALMRLPGSTKPVTTTRPYTYTDNPWRGGSVAPMAANIQWDVFRTGDTYLVRMLYNEKETAFKAGCAPVAKGSAFYDLDELERCFGRTKP
;
A
#
# COMPACT_ATOMS: atom_id res chain seq x y z
N MET A 1 17.93 -76.14 41.56
CA MET A 1 17.44 -75.67 40.26
C MET A 1 16.61 -74.42 40.52
N LYS A 2 17.22 -73.25 40.34
CA LYS A 2 16.58 -71.94 40.56
C LYS A 2 16.06 -71.38 39.27
N ARG A 3 14.77 -71.12 39.17
CA ARG A 3 14.17 -70.39 38.05
C ARG A 3 14.33 -68.89 38.25
N ILE A 4 14.93 -68.21 37.28
CA ILE A 4 15.05 -66.75 37.23
C ILE A 4 13.86 -66.23 36.46
N ALA A 5 13.09 -65.32 37.08
CA ALA A 5 11.97 -64.62 36.49
C ALA A 5 12.48 -63.43 35.68
N ALA A 6 12.02 -63.31 34.43
CA ALA A 6 12.30 -62.14 33.57
C ALA A 6 11.24 -61.08 33.82
N ALA A 7 11.69 -59.81 34.02
CA ALA A 7 10.86 -58.64 34.08
C ALA A 7 10.61 -58.08 32.69
N PRO A 8 9.42 -57.49 32.39
CA PRO A 8 9.13 -56.90 31.10
C PRO A 8 9.75 -55.51 30.98
N ALA A 9 10.41 -55.28 29.84
CA ALA A 9 10.94 -53.96 29.48
C ALA A 9 9.79 -53.02 29.06
N LEU A 10 9.74 -51.88 29.72
CA LEU A 10 8.82 -50.75 29.38
C LEU A 10 9.42 -49.97 28.18
N ALA A 11 8.78 -50.09 27.01
CA ALA A 11 9.14 -49.33 25.84
C ALA A 11 8.61 -47.87 25.98
N LEU A 12 9.51 -46.91 26.19
CA LEU A 12 9.18 -45.45 26.06
C LEU A 12 9.11 -45.11 24.58
N THR A 13 7.92 -44.82 24.08
CA THR A 13 7.75 -44.20 22.79
C THR A 13 8.04 -42.69 22.88
N LEU A 14 9.21 -42.26 22.37
CA LEU A 14 9.49 -40.84 22.13
C LEU A 14 8.62 -40.37 20.96
N SER A 15 7.61 -39.56 21.24
CA SER A 15 6.91 -38.78 20.20
C SER A 15 7.80 -37.63 19.78
N ALA A 16 8.39 -37.75 18.59
CA ALA A 16 9.13 -36.66 17.94
C ALA A 16 8.14 -35.58 17.51
N LEU A 17 8.13 -34.45 18.23
CA LEU A 17 7.44 -33.24 17.87
C LEU A 17 8.19 -32.61 16.67
N SER A 18 7.67 -32.81 15.46
CA SER A 18 8.21 -32.19 14.24
C SER A 18 7.90 -30.69 14.28
N VAL A 19 8.83 -29.89 14.78
CA VAL A 19 8.83 -28.45 14.60
C VAL A 19 9.10 -28.18 13.12
N LEU A 20 8.07 -27.82 12.36
CA LEU A 20 8.22 -27.24 11.03
C LEU A 20 8.96 -25.91 11.16
N LEU A 21 10.27 -25.94 10.93
CA LEU A 21 11.07 -24.75 10.70
C LEU A 21 10.60 -24.13 9.38
N MET A 22 9.69 -23.14 9.45
CA MET A 22 9.43 -22.26 8.31
C MET A 22 10.73 -21.52 7.98
N SER A 23 11.35 -21.89 6.89
CA SER A 23 12.50 -21.17 6.34
C SER A 23 12.05 -19.74 6.04
N PRO A 24 12.78 -18.70 6.49
CA PRO A 24 12.48 -17.33 6.15
C PRO A 24 12.62 -17.16 4.63
N LEU A 25 11.56 -16.70 3.97
CA LEU A 25 11.63 -16.29 2.57
C LEU A 25 12.75 -15.26 2.42
N PRO A 26 13.55 -15.32 1.35
CA PRO A 26 14.61 -14.34 1.14
C PRO A 26 13.99 -12.95 0.99
N VAL A 27 14.39 -12.02 1.87
CA VAL A 27 14.10 -10.60 1.73
C VAL A 27 14.85 -10.14 0.49
N GLN A 28 14.15 -10.00 -0.63
CA GLN A 28 14.71 -9.30 -1.79
C GLN A 28 14.93 -7.85 -1.39
N ALA A 29 16.19 -7.43 -1.40
CA ALA A 29 16.56 -6.05 -1.18
C ALA A 29 15.80 -5.16 -2.17
N ALA A 30 15.12 -4.13 -1.65
CA ALA A 30 14.40 -3.13 -2.43
C ALA A 30 15.42 -2.27 -3.21
N GLY A 31 15.82 -2.77 -4.38
CA GLY A 31 16.76 -2.16 -5.31
C GLY A 31 16.57 -2.69 -6.73
N GLY A 32 15.54 -3.53 -6.95
CA GLY A 32 15.15 -3.97 -8.29
C GLY A 32 14.12 -3.01 -8.89
N ALA A 33 14.27 -2.71 -10.16
CA ALA A 33 13.31 -1.92 -10.95
C ALA A 33 11.89 -2.37 -10.60
N SER A 34 11.07 -1.47 -10.04
CA SER A 34 9.64 -1.74 -9.85
C SER A 34 9.08 -2.19 -11.20
N GLY A 35 8.29 -3.26 -11.24
CA GLY A 35 7.76 -3.82 -12.49
C GLY A 35 6.84 -2.86 -13.28
N GLY A 36 6.86 -1.55 -12.96
CA GLY A 36 6.01 -0.56 -13.61
C GLY A 36 4.54 -0.71 -13.24
N TYR A 37 4.23 -1.02 -11.98
CA TYR A 37 2.84 -1.25 -11.53
C TYR A 37 2.21 -0.04 -10.81
N GLY A 38 2.95 1.09 -10.70
CA GLY A 38 2.47 2.27 -9.96
C GLY A 38 2.01 1.91 -8.54
N THR A 39 0.95 2.53 -8.06
CA THR A 39 0.35 2.22 -6.74
C THR A 39 -0.27 0.82 -6.63
N LYS A 40 -0.34 0.03 -7.73
CA LYS A 40 -0.75 -1.39 -7.70
C LYS A 40 0.41 -2.33 -7.38
N THR A 41 1.61 -1.81 -7.15
CA THR A 41 2.78 -2.60 -6.72
C THR A 41 2.43 -3.42 -5.47
N PRO A 42 2.64 -4.74 -5.50
CA PRO A 42 2.45 -5.58 -4.33
C PRO A 42 3.35 -5.17 -3.17
N TYR A 43 2.89 -5.39 -1.94
CA TYR A 43 3.63 -4.99 -0.74
C TYR A 43 4.87 -5.85 -0.48
N ALA A 44 5.92 -5.15 -0.08
CA ALA A 44 7.08 -5.75 0.57
C ALA A 44 7.62 -4.77 1.64
N PRO A 45 8.00 -5.26 2.84
CA PRO A 45 8.62 -4.42 3.86
C PRO A 45 9.93 -3.83 3.33
N GLN A 46 10.14 -2.53 3.53
CA GLN A 46 11.28 -1.81 2.94
C GLN A 46 12.55 -1.88 3.80
N GLN A 47 12.49 -2.48 5.00
CA GLN A 47 13.64 -2.72 5.86
C GLN A 47 13.51 -4.09 6.56
N ASN A 48 14.64 -4.76 6.75
CA ASN A 48 14.67 -5.95 7.55
C ASN A 48 14.51 -5.58 9.05
N ALA A 49 13.50 -6.15 9.72
CA ALA A 49 13.20 -5.85 11.11
C ALA A 49 14.38 -6.08 12.07
N ARG A 50 15.32 -6.98 11.73
CA ARG A 50 16.54 -7.21 12.52
C ARG A 50 17.52 -6.04 12.51
N THR A 51 17.35 -5.10 11.58
CA THR A 51 18.20 -3.90 11.46
C THR A 51 17.58 -2.66 12.11
N TYR A 52 16.41 -2.78 12.72
CA TYR A 52 15.79 -1.67 13.45
C TYR A 52 16.63 -1.27 14.65
N GLN A 53 16.71 0.04 14.89
CA GLN A 53 17.38 0.57 16.05
C GLN A 53 16.68 0.11 17.33
N ARG A 54 17.49 -0.27 18.33
CA ARG A 54 16.97 -0.57 19.66
C ARG A 54 16.54 0.71 20.34
N ALA A 55 15.49 0.64 21.14
CA ALA A 55 15.10 1.77 21.98
C ALA A 55 16.27 2.19 22.89
N PRO A 56 16.45 3.50 23.15
CA PRO A 56 17.43 3.97 24.11
C PRO A 56 17.28 3.27 25.46
N LYS A 57 18.41 3.14 26.20
CA LYS A 57 18.43 2.41 27.47
C LYS A 57 17.38 2.96 28.45
N GLY A 58 16.58 2.08 29.04
CA GLY A 58 15.53 2.43 30.00
C GLY A 58 14.16 2.72 29.38
N PHE A 59 14.08 2.91 28.06
CA PHE A 59 12.79 3.10 27.39
C PHE A 59 12.12 1.77 27.08
N VAL A 60 10.83 1.71 27.38
CA VAL A 60 9.97 0.56 27.06
C VAL A 60 8.83 0.98 26.15
N PRO A 61 8.37 0.15 25.22
CA PRO A 61 7.24 0.49 24.36
C PRO A 61 5.95 0.54 25.17
N VAL A 62 5.15 1.59 24.98
CA VAL A 62 3.93 1.83 25.76
C VAL A 62 2.67 2.00 24.91
N PHE A 63 2.83 2.24 23.61
CA PHE A 63 1.71 2.40 22.68
C PHE A 63 2.21 2.19 21.25
N THR A 64 1.35 1.71 20.37
CA THR A 64 1.61 1.71 18.92
C THR A 64 0.36 2.10 18.17
N GLU A 65 0.54 2.80 17.06
CA GLU A 65 -0.53 3.16 16.17
C GLU A 65 -0.09 3.06 14.71
N ASN A 66 -1.05 2.80 13.83
CA ASN A 66 -0.78 2.78 12.41
C ASN A 66 -1.91 3.43 11.61
N VAL A 67 -1.62 3.69 10.34
CA VAL A 67 -2.58 3.78 9.26
C VAL A 67 -2.09 2.90 8.12
N SER A 68 -2.94 1.99 7.65
CA SER A 68 -2.62 1.05 6.59
C SER A 68 -3.60 1.17 5.43
N ARG A 69 -3.08 1.22 4.21
CA ARG A 69 -3.84 0.95 3.01
C ARG A 69 -4.30 -0.51 3.02
N HIS A 70 -5.47 -0.78 2.46
CA HIS A 70 -5.92 -2.17 2.24
C HIS A 70 -4.89 -2.99 1.43
N GLY A 71 -4.88 -4.31 1.60
CA GLY A 71 -4.03 -5.24 0.86
C GLY A 71 -4.33 -5.30 -0.64
N ALA A 72 -3.53 -6.08 -1.38
CA ALA A 72 -3.74 -6.34 -2.79
C ALA A 72 -5.17 -6.87 -3.05
N ARG A 73 -5.76 -6.54 -4.19
CA ARG A 73 -7.17 -6.77 -4.49
C ARG A 73 -7.42 -7.03 -5.97
N ALA A 74 -8.58 -7.57 -6.30
CA ALA A 74 -9.10 -7.56 -7.66
C ALA A 74 -9.33 -6.12 -8.15
N ALA A 75 -9.38 -5.91 -9.46
CA ALA A 75 -9.80 -4.63 -10.04
C ALA A 75 -11.18 -4.23 -9.52
N THR A 76 -11.55 -2.96 -9.64
CA THR A 76 -12.87 -2.46 -9.19
C THR A 76 -14.00 -2.86 -10.12
N SER A 77 -13.69 -3.16 -11.38
CA SER A 77 -14.62 -3.66 -12.39
C SER A 77 -13.89 -4.52 -13.42
N GLY A 78 -14.62 -5.19 -14.31
CA GLY A 78 -14.09 -5.93 -15.45
C GLY A 78 -13.88 -5.09 -16.72
N GLU A 79 -14.23 -3.80 -16.69
CA GLU A 79 -14.33 -2.92 -17.87
C GLU A 79 -13.10 -2.92 -18.76
N ASP A 80 -11.89 -2.79 -18.19
CA ASP A 80 -10.64 -2.82 -18.96
C ASP A 80 -10.47 -4.13 -19.76
N GLY A 81 -10.80 -5.26 -19.11
CA GLY A 81 -10.74 -6.57 -19.73
C GLY A 81 -11.80 -6.77 -20.80
N GLU A 82 -13.03 -6.35 -20.52
CA GLU A 82 -14.15 -6.44 -21.47
C GLU A 82 -13.90 -5.57 -22.72
N LEU A 83 -13.40 -4.35 -22.50
CA LEU A 83 -13.06 -3.42 -23.55
C LEU A 83 -11.98 -3.97 -24.48
N ILE A 84 -10.88 -4.46 -23.95
CA ILE A 84 -9.79 -4.99 -24.79
C ILE A 84 -10.16 -6.32 -25.45
N LEU A 85 -11.03 -7.14 -24.83
CA LEU A 85 -11.53 -8.35 -25.44
C LEU A 85 -12.45 -8.10 -26.63
N GLN A 86 -13.24 -7.03 -26.64
CA GLN A 86 -14.00 -6.63 -27.83
C GLN A 86 -13.07 -6.38 -29.04
N LEU A 87 -11.95 -5.67 -28.85
CA LEU A 87 -10.94 -5.52 -29.90
C LEU A 87 -10.29 -6.83 -30.28
N TRP A 88 -9.97 -7.66 -29.30
CA TRP A 88 -9.30 -8.94 -29.53
C TRP A 88 -10.20 -9.90 -30.33
N ASP A 89 -11.48 -10.04 -29.97
CA ASP A 89 -12.46 -10.88 -30.69
C ASP A 89 -12.64 -10.40 -32.14
N LYS A 90 -12.69 -9.08 -32.34
CA LYS A 90 -12.76 -8.50 -33.69
C LYS A 90 -11.49 -8.80 -34.51
N ALA A 91 -10.32 -8.63 -33.91
CA ALA A 91 -9.06 -8.93 -34.55
C ALA A 91 -8.91 -10.42 -34.85
N GLU A 92 -9.35 -11.31 -33.96
CA GLU A 92 -9.34 -12.76 -34.16
C GLU A 92 -10.17 -13.13 -35.40
N SER A 93 -11.43 -12.62 -35.46
CA SER A 93 -12.34 -12.90 -36.56
C SER A 93 -11.85 -12.43 -37.93
N GLU A 94 -10.96 -11.44 -37.95
CA GLU A 94 -10.43 -10.82 -39.19
C GLU A 94 -8.96 -11.21 -39.48
N GLY A 95 -8.36 -12.14 -38.69
CA GLY A 95 -6.97 -12.52 -38.84
C GLY A 95 -6.00 -11.38 -38.49
N GLY A 96 -6.44 -10.45 -37.66
CA GLY A 96 -5.70 -9.26 -37.22
C GLY A 96 -4.83 -9.44 -35.98
N LEU A 97 -4.66 -10.66 -35.48
CA LEU A 97 -3.80 -10.95 -34.33
C LEU A 97 -2.36 -11.24 -34.73
N THR A 98 -1.41 -10.94 -33.84
CA THR A 98 -0.07 -11.51 -33.93
C THR A 98 -0.06 -12.95 -33.39
N ARG A 99 1.03 -13.70 -33.64
CA ARG A 99 1.20 -15.03 -33.03
C ARG A 99 1.16 -14.96 -31.49
N ALA A 100 1.80 -13.95 -30.89
CA ALA A 100 1.75 -13.75 -29.44
C ALA A 100 0.36 -13.27 -28.99
N GLY A 101 -0.31 -12.44 -29.80
CA GLY A 101 -1.64 -11.91 -29.51
C GLY A 101 -2.73 -12.98 -29.44
N ALA A 102 -2.58 -14.12 -30.13
CA ALA A 102 -3.54 -15.22 -30.03
C ALA A 102 -3.68 -15.76 -28.59
N GLU A 103 -2.59 -15.72 -27.81
CA GLU A 103 -2.58 -16.16 -26.40
C GLU A 103 -3.12 -15.08 -25.43
N PHE A 104 -3.28 -13.82 -25.88
CA PHE A 104 -3.65 -12.71 -25.00
C PHE A 104 -5.10 -12.81 -24.52
N GLY A 105 -6.06 -13.00 -25.43
CA GLY A 105 -7.50 -13.09 -25.08
C GLY A 105 -7.80 -14.17 -24.04
N PRO A 106 -7.34 -15.43 -24.24
CA PRO A 106 -7.49 -16.49 -23.24
C PRO A 106 -6.94 -16.12 -21.86
N GLN A 107 -5.79 -15.44 -21.77
CA GLN A 107 -5.22 -15.00 -20.49
C GLN A 107 -6.08 -13.91 -19.84
N VAL A 108 -6.57 -12.93 -20.61
CA VAL A 108 -7.47 -11.89 -20.09
C VAL A 108 -8.77 -12.49 -19.57
N ARG A 109 -9.40 -13.41 -20.31
CA ARG A 109 -10.63 -14.12 -19.86
C ARG A 109 -10.38 -14.88 -18.55
N SER A 110 -9.25 -15.56 -18.45
CA SER A 110 -8.86 -16.28 -17.23
C SER A 110 -8.63 -15.32 -16.04
N LEU A 111 -7.99 -14.15 -16.26
CA LEU A 111 -7.78 -13.14 -15.23
C LEU A 111 -9.13 -12.55 -14.75
N LEU A 112 -10.04 -12.24 -15.67
CA LEU A 112 -11.39 -11.75 -15.33
C LEU A 112 -12.14 -12.81 -14.50
N THR A 113 -12.11 -14.08 -14.89
CA THR A 113 -12.70 -15.17 -14.11
C THR A 113 -12.11 -15.27 -12.70
N GLY A 114 -10.80 -15.08 -12.56
CA GLY A 114 -10.14 -15.00 -11.24
C GLY A 114 -10.64 -13.83 -10.41
N MET A 115 -10.80 -12.65 -11.01
CA MET A 115 -11.34 -11.46 -10.34
C MET A 115 -12.81 -11.61 -9.94
N GLU A 116 -13.63 -12.22 -10.79
CA GLU A 116 -15.04 -12.52 -10.49
C GLU A 116 -15.19 -13.45 -9.28
N LYS A 117 -14.36 -14.49 -9.19
CA LYS A 117 -14.36 -15.42 -8.05
C LYS A 117 -14.02 -14.74 -6.73
N VAL A 118 -13.11 -13.79 -6.74
CA VAL A 118 -12.76 -12.97 -5.57
C VAL A 118 -13.86 -11.94 -5.28
N GLY A 119 -14.50 -11.47 -6.31
CA GLY A 119 -15.38 -10.31 -6.33
C GLY A 119 -14.58 -9.03 -6.61
N TYR A 120 -15.05 -8.26 -7.58
CA TYR A 120 -14.41 -6.99 -7.95
C TYR A 120 -14.26 -6.07 -6.74
N GLY A 121 -13.09 -5.48 -6.58
CA GLY A 121 -12.74 -4.59 -5.47
C GLY A 121 -12.40 -5.27 -4.15
N ASN A 122 -12.61 -6.57 -4.01
CA ASN A 122 -12.32 -7.33 -2.78
C ASN A 122 -10.84 -7.76 -2.71
N LEU A 123 -10.36 -8.00 -1.50
CA LEU A 123 -8.99 -8.48 -1.24
C LEU A 123 -8.74 -9.83 -1.92
N SER A 124 -7.64 -9.91 -2.66
CA SER A 124 -7.12 -11.19 -3.17
C SER A 124 -6.47 -12.02 -2.04
N GLY A 125 -6.17 -13.29 -2.30
CA GLY A 125 -5.40 -14.12 -1.39
C GLY A 125 -4.06 -13.49 -1.03
N ARG A 126 -3.37 -12.90 -2.01
CA ARG A 126 -2.14 -12.13 -1.79
C ARG A 126 -2.37 -10.97 -0.82
N GLY A 127 -3.42 -10.17 -1.02
CA GLY A 127 -3.72 -9.03 -0.16
C GLY A 127 -4.00 -9.42 1.28
N LYS A 128 -4.69 -10.54 1.49
CA LYS A 128 -4.91 -11.11 2.81
C LYS A 128 -3.58 -11.43 3.49
N ARG A 129 -2.65 -12.08 2.78
CA ARG A 129 -1.31 -12.39 3.33
C ARG A 129 -0.45 -11.15 3.59
N GLU A 130 -0.56 -10.11 2.75
CA GLU A 130 0.15 -8.84 2.96
C GLU A 130 -0.24 -8.21 4.30
N ILE A 131 -1.53 -8.13 4.58
CA ILE A 131 -2.08 -7.57 5.83
C ILE A 131 -1.71 -8.42 7.06
N GLN A 132 -1.96 -9.74 6.98
CA GLN A 132 -1.61 -10.67 8.07
C GLN A 132 -0.10 -10.65 8.36
N GLY A 133 0.74 -10.61 7.30
CA GLY A 133 2.18 -10.50 7.43
C GLY A 133 2.63 -9.22 8.13
N THR A 134 1.98 -8.07 7.84
CA THR A 134 2.29 -6.81 8.51
C THR A 134 1.93 -6.85 10.00
N ALA A 135 0.78 -7.45 10.35
CA ALA A 135 0.39 -7.67 11.74
C ALA A 135 1.39 -8.56 12.50
N ALA A 136 1.75 -9.70 11.91
CA ALA A 136 2.72 -10.62 12.50
C ALA A 136 4.10 -9.96 12.72
N ARG A 137 4.58 -9.15 11.77
CA ARG A 137 5.83 -8.40 11.92
C ARG A 137 5.74 -7.30 12.97
N MET A 138 4.58 -6.64 13.13
CA MET A 138 4.34 -5.70 14.22
C MET A 138 4.42 -6.40 15.58
N ALA A 139 3.76 -7.53 15.76
CA ALA A 139 3.83 -8.33 17.00
C ALA A 139 5.28 -8.76 17.31
N GLN A 140 6.02 -9.23 16.30
CA GLN A 140 7.43 -9.62 16.44
C GLN A 140 8.36 -8.45 16.78
N ARG A 141 8.06 -7.26 16.29
CA ARG A 141 8.83 -6.02 16.55
C ARG A 141 8.62 -5.49 17.96
N LEU A 142 7.41 -5.63 18.50
CA LEU A 142 6.96 -5.05 19.77
C LEU A 142 6.51 -6.11 20.79
N PRO A 143 7.25 -7.20 21.00
CA PRO A 143 6.78 -8.31 21.88
C PRO A 143 6.54 -7.83 23.32
N GLY A 144 7.37 -6.92 23.83
CA GLY A 144 7.20 -6.34 25.16
C GLY A 144 5.96 -5.45 25.30
N LEU A 145 5.55 -4.78 24.19
CA LEU A 145 4.31 -4.00 24.18
C LEU A 145 3.09 -4.92 24.27
N PHE A 146 2.99 -5.93 23.39
CA PHE A 146 1.83 -6.81 23.37
C PHE A 146 1.72 -7.67 24.63
N ALA A 147 2.84 -8.13 25.18
CA ALA A 147 2.84 -8.80 26.49
C ALA A 147 2.33 -7.89 27.63
N ARG A 148 2.66 -6.59 27.61
CA ARG A 148 2.13 -5.61 28.56
C ARG A 148 0.64 -5.34 28.32
N ILE A 149 0.22 -5.12 27.07
CA ILE A 149 -1.19 -4.96 26.69
C ILE A 149 -2.03 -6.12 27.24
N ALA A 150 -1.57 -7.36 27.03
CA ALA A 150 -2.23 -8.56 27.56
C ALA A 150 -2.29 -8.57 29.10
N LYS A 151 -1.16 -8.26 29.76
CA LYS A 151 -1.05 -8.26 31.23
C LYS A 151 -1.93 -7.18 31.87
N ASP A 152 -1.90 -5.97 31.33
CA ASP A 152 -2.53 -4.79 31.93
C ASP A 152 -3.97 -4.58 31.39
N SER A 153 -4.44 -5.50 30.52
CA SER A 153 -5.77 -5.47 29.88
C SER A 153 -6.03 -4.16 29.13
N GLU A 154 -5.02 -3.64 28.41
CA GLU A 154 -5.17 -2.43 27.63
C GLU A 154 -5.97 -2.69 26.34
N PRO A 155 -6.95 -1.87 25.96
CA PRO A 155 -7.71 -2.05 24.73
C PRO A 155 -6.85 -1.89 23.47
N ILE A 156 -7.24 -2.61 22.41
CA ILE A 156 -6.75 -2.44 21.04
C ILE A 156 -7.93 -1.96 20.21
N ASP A 157 -7.83 -0.77 19.63
CA ASP A 157 -8.88 -0.20 18.80
C ASP A 157 -8.62 -0.47 17.31
N VAL A 158 -9.66 -0.82 16.56
CA VAL A 158 -9.59 -1.11 15.12
C VAL A 158 -10.59 -0.22 14.39
N VAL A 159 -10.08 0.67 13.54
CA VAL A 159 -10.89 1.65 12.82
C VAL A 159 -10.66 1.55 11.33
N SER A 160 -11.71 1.67 10.54
CA SER A 160 -11.62 1.63 9.08
C SER A 160 -12.39 2.76 8.42
N SER A 161 -12.12 2.96 7.12
CA SER A 161 -12.88 3.89 6.28
C SER A 161 -14.35 3.51 6.06
N GLY A 162 -14.78 2.30 6.49
CA GLY A 162 -16.09 1.75 6.18
C GLY A 162 -16.20 1.09 4.80
N GLN A 163 -15.18 1.19 3.93
CA GLN A 163 -15.17 0.50 2.64
C GLN A 163 -14.75 -0.97 2.82
N GLY A 164 -15.46 -1.93 2.19
CA GLY A 164 -15.32 -3.37 2.44
C GLY A 164 -13.87 -3.86 2.53
N ARG A 165 -13.03 -3.56 1.53
CA ARG A 165 -11.62 -3.98 1.54
C ARG A 165 -10.77 -3.37 2.68
N ALA A 166 -11.14 -2.20 3.20
CA ALA A 166 -10.48 -1.61 4.37
C ALA A 166 -10.99 -2.25 5.66
N VAL A 167 -12.29 -2.51 5.75
CA VAL A 167 -12.90 -3.28 6.84
C VAL A 167 -12.29 -4.66 6.94
N ASP A 168 -12.20 -5.39 5.82
CA ASP A 168 -11.60 -6.72 5.76
C ASP A 168 -10.11 -6.71 6.14
N SER A 169 -9.37 -5.67 5.73
CA SER A 169 -7.97 -5.51 6.13
C SER A 169 -7.84 -5.33 7.64
N GLY A 170 -8.71 -4.52 8.25
CA GLY A 170 -8.75 -4.36 9.70
C GLY A 170 -9.02 -5.67 10.45
N ALA A 171 -10.03 -6.40 10.00
CA ALA A 171 -10.40 -7.69 10.58
C ALA A 171 -9.27 -8.72 10.47
N LEU A 172 -8.61 -8.82 9.31
CA LEU A 172 -7.48 -9.72 9.07
C LEU A 172 -6.26 -9.36 9.91
N PHE A 173 -5.97 -8.06 10.06
CA PHE A 173 -4.87 -7.60 10.90
C PHE A 173 -5.12 -7.94 12.38
N ALA A 174 -6.31 -7.65 12.88
CA ALA A 174 -6.73 -7.97 14.24
C ALA A 174 -6.68 -9.48 14.53
N SER A 175 -7.20 -10.30 13.60
CA SER A 175 -7.13 -11.76 13.69
C SER A 175 -5.67 -12.24 13.76
N ALA A 176 -4.78 -11.71 12.92
CA ALA A 176 -3.37 -12.10 12.92
C ALA A 176 -2.63 -11.69 14.20
N LEU A 177 -3.01 -10.60 14.86
CA LEU A 177 -2.50 -10.27 16.20
C LEU A 177 -3.00 -11.26 17.27
N ALA A 178 -4.29 -11.61 17.23
CA ALA A 178 -4.87 -12.61 18.13
C ALA A 178 -4.28 -14.01 17.93
N ASP A 179 -3.96 -14.37 16.66
CA ASP A 179 -3.27 -15.63 16.34
C ASP A 179 -1.82 -15.65 16.88
N ALA A 180 -1.15 -14.50 16.86
CA ALA A 180 0.21 -14.37 17.40
C ALA A 180 0.25 -14.42 18.94
N ASP A 181 -0.77 -13.88 19.60
CA ASP A 181 -0.96 -13.94 21.06
C ASP A 181 -2.47 -13.99 21.39
N PRO A 182 -3.02 -15.19 21.71
CA PRO A 182 -4.43 -15.36 22.04
C PRO A 182 -4.93 -14.52 23.24
N ALA A 183 -4.03 -14.08 24.13
CA ALA A 183 -4.40 -13.20 25.25
C ALA A 183 -4.86 -11.81 24.78
N LEU A 184 -4.56 -11.42 23.55
CA LEU A 184 -5.02 -10.16 22.96
C LEU A 184 -6.47 -10.23 22.46
N THR A 185 -7.02 -11.43 22.22
CA THR A 185 -8.38 -11.60 21.65
C THR A 185 -9.46 -10.82 22.41
N PRO A 186 -9.58 -10.89 23.76
CA PRO A 186 -10.62 -10.14 24.47
C PRO A 186 -10.35 -8.63 24.54
N LEU A 187 -9.17 -8.17 24.14
CA LEU A 187 -8.74 -6.78 24.22
C LEU A 187 -8.94 -6.03 22.89
N ILE A 188 -9.14 -6.77 21.78
CA ILE A 188 -9.47 -6.20 20.50
C ILE A 188 -10.95 -5.79 20.53
N GLY A 189 -11.18 -4.48 20.51
CA GLY A 189 -12.52 -3.92 20.50
C GLY A 189 -13.30 -4.24 19.21
N PRO A 190 -14.62 -4.05 19.19
CA PRO A 190 -15.40 -4.15 17.98
C PRO A 190 -14.88 -3.14 16.94
N ALA A 191 -14.72 -3.60 15.69
CA ALA A 191 -14.24 -2.75 14.61
C ALA A 191 -15.19 -1.56 14.39
N ARG A 192 -14.62 -0.34 14.37
CA ARG A 192 -15.34 0.91 14.14
C ARG A 192 -15.11 1.41 12.71
N THR A 193 -16.01 2.25 12.24
CA THR A 193 -15.83 2.98 10.99
C THR A 193 -15.76 4.48 11.28
N ASP A 194 -14.81 5.15 10.65
CA ASP A 194 -14.67 6.61 10.71
C ASP A 194 -14.30 7.15 9.32
N PRO A 195 -15.30 7.44 8.48
CA PRO A 195 -15.06 7.94 7.14
C PRO A 195 -14.53 9.39 7.14
N ASP A 196 -14.80 10.19 8.15
CA ASP A 196 -14.25 11.55 8.24
C ASP A 196 -12.74 11.52 8.49
N LEU A 197 -12.26 10.52 9.22
CA LEU A 197 -10.84 10.29 9.48
C LEU A 197 -10.14 9.50 8.37
N LEU A 198 -10.79 8.46 7.83
CA LEU A 198 -10.14 7.42 7.00
C LEU A 198 -10.69 7.34 5.57
N TYR A 199 -11.55 8.30 5.18
CA TYR A 199 -12.07 8.48 3.84
C TYR A 199 -12.31 9.97 3.56
N PHE A 200 -11.45 10.82 4.13
CA PHE A 200 -11.61 12.27 4.21
C PHE A 200 -11.74 12.95 2.84
N HIS A 201 -11.16 12.40 1.78
CA HIS A 201 -11.30 12.92 0.41
C HIS A 201 -12.77 12.87 -0.08
N LYS A 202 -13.62 12.04 0.51
CA LYS A 202 -15.06 11.93 0.23
C LYS A 202 -15.94 12.56 1.32
N SER A 203 -15.39 12.86 2.50
CA SER A 203 -16.11 13.49 3.60
C SER A 203 -16.35 14.99 3.37
N ALA A 204 -17.03 15.64 4.31
CA ALA A 204 -17.26 17.09 4.26
C ALA A 204 -15.92 17.87 4.26
N GLY A 205 -14.93 17.45 5.03
CA GLY A 205 -13.59 18.07 5.07
C GLY A 205 -12.84 18.02 3.73
N GLY A 206 -13.18 17.09 2.84
CA GLY A 206 -12.59 16.99 1.50
C GLY A 206 -13.25 17.85 0.41
N ALA A 207 -14.19 18.74 0.75
CA ALA A 207 -14.93 19.50 -0.25
C ALA A 207 -14.03 20.36 -1.17
N ALA A 208 -13.10 21.11 -0.59
CA ALA A 208 -12.15 21.94 -1.37
C ALA A 208 -11.24 21.09 -2.27
N TYR A 209 -10.81 19.92 -1.79
CA TYR A 209 -10.06 18.96 -2.62
C TYR A 209 -10.87 18.46 -3.81
N ARG A 210 -12.14 18.08 -3.60
CA ARG A 210 -13.01 17.64 -4.71
C ARG A 210 -13.29 18.74 -5.72
N ASP A 211 -13.42 20.00 -5.26
CA ASP A 211 -13.54 21.16 -6.15
C ASP A 211 -12.28 21.35 -7.01
N TYR A 212 -11.10 21.25 -6.39
CA TYR A 212 -9.82 21.27 -7.11
C TYR A 212 -9.75 20.20 -8.19
N ILE A 213 -10.06 18.93 -7.85
CA ILE A 213 -10.05 17.82 -8.83
C ILE A 213 -11.02 18.07 -9.98
N ALA A 214 -12.21 18.62 -9.69
CA ALA A 214 -13.26 18.80 -10.70
C ALA A 214 -13.07 20.03 -11.59
N HIS A 215 -12.43 21.09 -11.08
CA HIS A 215 -12.52 22.40 -11.74
C HIS A 215 -11.17 23.13 -11.93
N ASP A 216 -10.05 22.64 -11.35
CA ASP A 216 -8.76 23.32 -11.53
C ASP A 216 -8.23 23.15 -12.97
N GLN A 217 -8.25 24.25 -13.74
CA GLN A 217 -7.81 24.26 -15.15
C GLN A 217 -6.31 23.97 -15.30
N ARG A 218 -5.52 24.32 -14.30
CA ARG A 218 -4.07 24.02 -14.29
C ARG A 218 -3.83 22.52 -14.16
N LEU A 219 -4.57 21.86 -13.26
CA LEU A 219 -4.54 20.40 -13.12
C LEU A 219 -4.93 19.73 -14.44
N ALA A 220 -6.11 20.06 -14.97
CA ALA A 220 -6.63 19.48 -16.22
C ALA A 220 -5.65 19.66 -17.40
N THR A 221 -5.11 20.88 -17.57
CA THR A 221 -4.14 21.18 -18.63
C THR A 221 -2.84 20.39 -18.45
N THR A 222 -2.35 20.26 -17.21
CA THR A 222 -1.12 19.53 -16.90
C THR A 222 -1.29 18.04 -17.19
N LEU A 223 -2.35 17.41 -16.69
CA LEU A 223 -2.61 15.98 -16.91
C LEU A 223 -2.81 15.68 -18.40
N LYS A 224 -3.57 16.53 -19.09
CA LYS A 224 -3.71 16.44 -20.55
C LYS A 224 -2.36 16.51 -21.27
N SER A 225 -1.49 17.46 -20.89
CA SER A 225 -0.16 17.59 -21.50
C SER A 225 0.73 16.38 -21.26
N VAL A 226 0.59 15.69 -20.13
CA VAL A 226 1.30 14.44 -19.83
C VAL A 226 0.79 13.30 -20.69
N THR A 227 -0.52 13.16 -20.84
CA THR A 227 -1.16 12.07 -21.59
C THR A 227 -0.95 12.22 -23.11
N GLU A 228 -1.00 13.45 -23.65
CA GLU A 228 -0.90 13.70 -25.09
C GLU A 228 0.54 13.79 -25.62
N GLN A 229 1.54 13.40 -24.84
CA GLN A 229 2.92 13.40 -25.32
C GLN A 229 3.13 12.40 -26.49
N PRO A 230 3.97 12.72 -27.47
CA PRO A 230 4.32 11.77 -28.53
C PRO A 230 4.89 10.45 -28.01
N ALA A 231 5.49 10.46 -26.81
CA ALA A 231 5.98 9.25 -26.13
C ALA A 231 4.83 8.33 -25.69
N THR A 232 3.70 8.87 -25.25
CA THR A 232 2.51 8.11 -24.89
C THR A 232 1.95 7.35 -26.08
N HIS A 233 1.78 8.03 -27.19
CA HIS A 233 1.32 7.41 -28.43
C HIS A 233 2.28 6.35 -28.98
N ARG A 234 3.61 6.57 -28.83
CA ARG A 234 4.60 5.53 -29.20
C ARG A 234 4.49 4.30 -28.31
N ALA A 235 4.47 4.50 -26.99
CA ALA A 235 4.33 3.40 -26.04
C ALA A 235 3.03 2.63 -26.25
N ALA A 236 1.91 3.32 -26.47
CA ALA A 236 0.63 2.71 -26.78
C ALA A 236 0.72 1.80 -28.02
N ARG A 237 1.23 2.33 -29.13
CA ARG A 237 1.40 1.53 -30.36
C ARG A 237 2.38 0.36 -30.18
N ASP A 238 3.43 0.54 -29.38
CA ASP A 238 4.41 -0.53 -29.11
C ASP A 238 3.79 -1.67 -28.29
N ILE A 239 2.90 -1.37 -27.35
CA ILE A 239 2.09 -2.36 -26.63
C ILE A 239 1.13 -3.08 -27.58
N LEU A 240 0.32 -2.31 -28.34
CA LEU A 240 -0.71 -2.87 -29.21
C LEU A 240 -0.13 -3.75 -30.32
N LYS A 241 1.02 -3.40 -30.89
CA LYS A 241 1.73 -4.21 -31.92
C LYS A 241 2.20 -5.58 -31.42
N ARG A 242 2.27 -5.81 -30.12
CA ARG A 242 2.58 -7.14 -29.58
C ARG A 242 1.37 -8.06 -29.62
N ILE A 243 0.17 -7.49 -29.62
CA ILE A 243 -1.12 -8.20 -29.61
C ILE A 243 -1.73 -8.25 -31.01
N PHE A 244 -1.74 -7.12 -31.72
CA PHE A 244 -2.44 -6.94 -32.98
C PHE A 244 -1.46 -6.75 -34.16
N ALA A 245 -1.85 -7.26 -35.32
CA ALA A 245 -1.12 -7.05 -36.56
C ALA A 245 -1.03 -5.55 -36.91
N PRO A 246 0.04 -5.09 -37.62
CA PRO A 246 0.24 -3.66 -37.89
C PRO A 246 -0.92 -2.98 -38.62
N ALA A 247 -1.63 -3.69 -39.51
CA ALA A 247 -2.81 -3.15 -40.21
C ALA A 247 -3.96 -2.89 -39.21
N PHE A 248 -4.18 -3.77 -38.26
CA PHE A 248 -5.23 -3.61 -37.25
C PHE A 248 -4.90 -2.48 -36.25
N VAL A 249 -3.62 -2.35 -35.83
CA VAL A 249 -3.18 -1.22 -34.99
C VAL A 249 -3.42 0.12 -35.68
N ARG A 250 -3.19 0.23 -36.99
CA ARG A 250 -3.49 1.49 -37.75
C ARG A 250 -4.97 1.84 -37.71
N ARG A 251 -5.88 0.85 -37.73
CA ARG A 251 -7.33 1.06 -37.60
C ARG A 251 -7.71 1.55 -36.21
N ILE A 252 -7.10 0.99 -35.15
CA ILE A 252 -7.27 1.49 -33.79
C ILE A 252 -6.81 2.96 -33.71
N SER A 253 -5.61 3.26 -34.22
CA SER A 253 -5.07 4.63 -34.21
C SER A 253 -5.88 5.62 -35.08
N ALA A 254 -6.61 5.13 -36.07
CA ALA A 254 -7.52 5.95 -36.89
C ALA A 254 -8.90 6.16 -36.22
N GLY A 255 -9.15 5.60 -35.04
CA GLY A 255 -10.42 5.74 -34.31
C GLY A 255 -11.58 4.94 -34.92
N GLU A 256 -11.30 3.86 -35.66
CA GLU A 256 -12.33 3.04 -36.31
C GLU A 256 -13.25 2.33 -35.29
N PHE A 257 -12.75 2.12 -34.05
CA PHE A 257 -13.46 1.40 -33.00
C PHE A 257 -13.97 2.39 -31.94
N ALA A 258 -15.14 2.98 -32.17
CA ALA A 258 -15.69 4.06 -31.34
C ALA A 258 -15.86 3.69 -29.84
N SER A 259 -16.09 2.41 -29.53
CA SER A 259 -16.25 1.93 -28.14
C SER A 259 -14.94 1.97 -27.33
N ILE A 260 -13.79 2.14 -28.00
CA ILE A 260 -12.45 2.07 -27.40
C ILE A 260 -11.87 3.46 -27.16
N GLY A 261 -12.36 4.49 -27.86
CA GLY A 261 -11.75 5.81 -27.83
C GLY A 261 -10.50 5.88 -28.73
N SER A 262 -9.33 5.85 -28.12
CA SER A 262 -8.04 6.00 -28.80
C SER A 262 -7.12 4.78 -28.64
N GLU A 263 -6.01 4.78 -29.38
CA GLU A 263 -4.93 3.81 -29.17
C GLU A 263 -4.32 3.87 -27.75
N VAL A 264 -4.37 5.06 -27.12
CA VAL A 264 -3.89 5.26 -25.75
C VAL A 264 -4.83 4.58 -24.77
N ASP A 265 -6.16 4.71 -24.96
CA ASP A 265 -7.17 4.06 -24.11
C ASP A 265 -7.08 2.53 -24.19
N ALA A 266 -6.90 1.99 -25.41
CA ALA A 266 -6.70 0.56 -25.63
C ALA A 266 -5.43 0.05 -24.92
N ALA A 267 -4.32 0.78 -25.01
CA ALA A 267 -3.07 0.41 -24.35
C ALA A 267 -3.15 0.59 -22.83
N GLN A 268 -3.90 1.58 -22.35
CA GLN A 268 -4.17 1.77 -20.92
C GLN A 268 -4.94 0.59 -20.32
N ALA A 269 -5.94 0.06 -21.02
CA ALA A 269 -6.65 -1.14 -20.62
C ALA A 269 -5.71 -2.36 -20.50
N VAL A 270 -4.81 -2.55 -21.48
CA VAL A 270 -3.77 -3.60 -21.39
C VAL A 270 -2.86 -3.38 -20.19
N TYR A 271 -2.42 -2.13 -19.96
CA TYR A 271 -1.58 -1.79 -18.83
C TYR A 271 -2.30 -2.01 -17.49
N ASN A 272 -3.58 -1.66 -17.39
CA ASN A 272 -4.36 -1.86 -16.17
C ASN A 272 -4.46 -3.35 -15.80
N LEU A 273 -4.69 -4.22 -16.78
CA LEU A 273 -4.67 -5.68 -16.57
C LEU A 273 -3.28 -6.17 -16.17
N TYR A 274 -2.23 -5.70 -16.83
CA TYR A 274 -0.84 -6.02 -16.49
C TYR A 274 -0.51 -5.59 -15.06
N SER A 275 -0.88 -4.39 -14.67
CA SER A 275 -0.53 -3.83 -13.35
C SER A 275 -1.27 -4.49 -12.19
N ILE A 276 -2.48 -5.03 -12.43
CA ILE A 276 -3.26 -5.71 -11.40
C ILE A 276 -2.97 -7.22 -11.29
N ALA A 277 -2.48 -7.87 -12.35
CA ALA A 277 -2.21 -9.30 -12.36
C ALA A 277 -1.30 -9.77 -11.20
N PRO A 278 -0.23 -9.04 -10.80
CA PRO A 278 0.57 -9.41 -9.63
C PRO A 278 -0.20 -9.43 -8.31
N ALA A 279 -1.29 -8.69 -8.18
CA ALA A 279 -2.16 -8.72 -7.01
C ALA A 279 -2.99 -10.01 -6.91
N MET A 280 -3.15 -10.74 -8.03
CA MET A 280 -4.03 -11.90 -8.19
C MET A 280 -3.28 -13.24 -8.26
N THR A 281 -2.03 -13.30 -7.79
CA THR A 281 -1.17 -14.50 -7.95
C THR A 281 -1.61 -15.72 -7.16
N ASP A 282 -2.56 -15.60 -6.25
CA ASP A 282 -3.15 -16.74 -5.53
C ASP A 282 -4.33 -17.35 -6.28
N GLU A 283 -4.91 -16.57 -7.17
CA GLU A 283 -6.08 -16.95 -7.97
C GLU A 283 -5.69 -17.56 -9.31
N GLY A 284 -4.45 -17.30 -9.77
CA GLY A 284 -3.95 -17.84 -11.03
C GLY A 284 -2.58 -17.31 -11.41
N SER A 285 -2.16 -17.68 -12.61
CA SER A 285 -0.87 -17.25 -13.19
C SER A 285 -1.12 -16.70 -14.60
N TRP A 286 -0.71 -15.47 -14.83
CA TRP A 286 -0.88 -14.76 -16.09
C TRP A 286 0.43 -14.11 -16.50
N HIS A 287 0.80 -14.25 -17.77
CA HIS A 287 2.06 -13.78 -18.31
C HIS A 287 1.87 -12.52 -19.18
N LEU A 288 1.21 -11.50 -18.61
CA LEU A 288 0.90 -10.27 -19.32
C LEU A 288 2.15 -9.39 -19.58
N GLU A 289 3.26 -9.63 -18.90
CA GLU A 289 4.56 -8.98 -19.14
C GLU A 289 5.09 -9.20 -20.56
N ARG A 290 4.59 -10.22 -21.27
CA ARG A 290 4.97 -10.49 -22.68
C ARG A 290 4.51 -9.38 -23.64
N TYR A 291 3.46 -8.66 -23.27
CA TYR A 291 2.81 -7.67 -24.12
C TYR A 291 3.28 -6.25 -23.83
N LEU A 292 4.05 -6.03 -22.76
CA LEU A 292 4.60 -4.73 -22.41
C LEU A 292 6.13 -4.82 -22.29
N ALA A 293 6.86 -4.04 -23.10
CA ALA A 293 8.28 -3.88 -22.80
C ALA A 293 8.46 -3.09 -21.49
N PRO A 294 9.52 -3.34 -20.72
CA PRO A 294 9.74 -2.64 -19.45
C PRO A 294 9.66 -1.10 -19.55
N ARG A 295 10.14 -0.53 -20.65
CA ARG A 295 10.06 0.93 -20.91
C ARG A 295 8.63 1.42 -21.10
N ASP A 296 7.78 0.61 -21.76
CA ASP A 296 6.40 0.99 -22.08
C ASP A 296 5.53 0.83 -20.82
N ALA A 297 5.75 -0.24 -20.04
CA ALA A 297 5.15 -0.40 -18.72
C ALA A 297 5.54 0.74 -17.75
N ALA A 298 6.82 1.13 -17.73
CA ALA A 298 7.28 2.27 -16.94
C ALA A 298 6.67 3.60 -17.41
N TRP A 299 6.40 3.77 -18.72
CA TRP A 299 5.75 4.97 -19.23
C TRP A 299 4.29 5.05 -18.76
N PHE A 300 3.52 3.97 -18.88
CA PHE A 300 2.14 3.94 -18.39
C PHE A 300 2.06 4.03 -16.85
N ALA A 301 3.02 3.46 -16.13
CA ALA A 301 3.16 3.70 -14.69
C ALA A 301 3.39 5.19 -14.39
N TYR A 302 4.22 5.88 -15.21
CA TYR A 302 4.45 7.32 -15.07
C TYR A 302 3.17 8.14 -15.30
N LEU A 303 2.29 7.74 -16.24
CA LEU A 303 1.02 8.45 -16.45
C LEU A 303 0.13 8.39 -15.21
N GLY A 304 -0.07 7.19 -14.63
CA GLY A 304 -0.83 7.02 -13.39
C GLY A 304 -0.16 7.68 -12.18
N ASP A 305 1.18 7.60 -12.11
CA ASP A 305 1.94 8.26 -11.04
C ASP A 305 1.88 9.80 -11.17
N ALA A 306 1.80 10.36 -12.37
CA ALA A 306 1.62 11.79 -12.58
C ALA A 306 0.23 12.25 -12.12
N GLU A 307 -0.80 11.48 -12.42
CA GLU A 307 -2.15 11.73 -11.93
C GLU A 307 -2.17 11.74 -10.38
N ASP A 308 -1.69 10.66 -9.74
CA ASP A 308 -1.63 10.56 -8.27
C ASP A 308 -0.77 11.67 -7.64
N PHE A 309 0.35 12.07 -8.31
CA PHE A 309 1.24 13.12 -7.84
C PHE A 309 0.56 14.49 -7.81
N TYR A 310 -0.16 14.85 -8.89
CA TYR A 310 -0.83 16.14 -9.01
C TYR A 310 -2.17 16.19 -8.28
N GLU A 311 -2.86 15.08 -8.14
CA GLU A 311 -4.14 15.03 -7.46
C GLU A 311 -4.01 14.89 -5.93
N LYS A 312 -3.11 14.04 -5.43
CA LYS A 312 -3.06 13.61 -4.03
C LYS A 312 -1.67 13.74 -3.40
N GLY A 313 -0.63 13.86 -4.24
CA GLY A 313 0.75 13.91 -3.82
C GLY A 313 1.26 15.32 -3.52
N PRO A 314 2.58 15.56 -3.63
CA PRO A 314 3.16 16.89 -3.40
C PRO A 314 2.64 17.98 -4.34
N GLY A 315 2.17 17.62 -5.54
CA GLY A 315 1.52 18.51 -6.49
C GLY A 315 2.32 19.76 -6.86
N PHE A 316 1.62 20.89 -7.00
CA PHE A 316 2.21 22.19 -7.32
C PHE A 316 2.79 22.87 -6.07
N ALA A 317 3.97 23.50 -6.22
CA ALA A 317 4.72 24.08 -5.11
C ALA A 317 4.03 25.27 -4.41
N ASP A 318 3.07 25.88 -5.06
CA ASP A 318 2.30 27.04 -4.57
C ASP A 318 0.94 26.65 -3.95
N SER A 319 0.67 25.35 -3.76
CA SER A 319 -0.60 24.85 -3.23
C SER A 319 -0.41 23.62 -2.34
N ASP A 320 -1.17 23.57 -1.26
CA ASP A 320 -1.25 22.42 -0.34
C ASP A 320 -2.58 21.65 -0.46
N ILE A 321 -3.42 22.05 -1.42
CA ILE A 321 -4.79 21.53 -1.59
C ILE A 321 -4.87 20.01 -1.72
N THR A 322 -3.84 19.39 -2.31
CA THR A 322 -3.75 17.95 -2.57
C THR A 322 -3.55 17.13 -1.29
N TYR A 323 -2.96 17.71 -0.24
CA TYR A 323 -2.60 16.97 0.97
C TYR A 323 -3.08 17.62 2.29
N LYS A 324 -3.55 18.86 2.27
CA LYS A 324 -4.03 19.52 3.49
C LYS A 324 -5.19 18.80 4.16
N MET A 325 -6.04 18.12 3.38
CA MET A 325 -7.14 17.32 3.93
C MET A 325 -6.67 16.19 4.86
N ALA A 326 -5.39 15.77 4.80
CA ALA A 326 -4.82 14.77 5.67
C ALA A 326 -4.46 15.28 7.08
N ASP A 327 -4.61 16.60 7.35
CA ASP A 327 -4.38 17.19 8.68
C ASP A 327 -5.20 16.48 9.76
N VAL A 328 -6.45 16.09 9.46
CA VAL A 328 -7.33 15.37 10.40
C VAL A 328 -6.72 14.06 10.88
N LEU A 329 -6.06 13.32 9.99
CA LEU A 329 -5.43 12.06 10.31
C LEU A 329 -4.11 12.27 11.07
N LEU A 330 -3.30 13.24 10.68
CA LEU A 330 -2.09 13.60 11.43
C LEU A 330 -2.43 14.10 12.83
N ASP A 331 -3.51 14.89 12.96
CA ASP A 331 -4.05 15.33 14.24
C ASP A 331 -4.45 14.17 15.14
N ASP A 332 -5.08 13.14 14.59
CA ASP A 332 -5.49 11.97 15.35
C ASP A 332 -4.28 11.18 15.87
N PHE A 333 -3.21 11.02 15.05
CA PHE A 333 -1.95 10.42 15.51
C PHE A 333 -1.39 11.15 16.73
N PHE A 334 -1.27 12.47 16.67
CA PHE A 334 -0.78 13.24 17.81
C PHE A 334 -1.70 13.11 19.03
N LYS A 335 -3.02 13.29 18.87
CA LYS A 335 -3.98 13.19 19.97
C LYS A 335 -3.91 11.85 20.69
N LYS A 336 -3.70 10.73 19.98
CA LYS A 336 -3.57 9.41 20.60
C LYS A 336 -2.25 9.26 21.38
N ALA A 337 -1.14 9.71 20.80
CA ALA A 337 0.16 9.70 21.48
C ALA A 337 0.17 10.62 22.71
N GLU A 338 -0.39 11.83 22.60
CA GLU A 338 -0.56 12.81 23.67
C GLU A 338 -1.45 12.23 24.80
N ALA A 339 -2.59 11.65 24.46
CA ALA A 339 -3.50 11.04 25.46
C ALA A 339 -2.83 9.91 26.23
N LYS A 340 -1.94 9.14 25.57
CA LYS A 340 -1.13 8.12 26.25
C LYS A 340 -0.10 8.74 27.18
N ARG A 341 0.58 9.82 26.77
CA ARG A 341 1.52 10.58 27.61
C ARG A 341 0.85 11.18 28.83
N ASP A 342 -0.30 11.82 28.62
CA ASP A 342 -1.02 12.55 29.65
C ASP A 342 -1.84 11.62 30.59
N GLY A 343 -1.80 10.29 30.35
CA GLY A 343 -2.48 9.27 31.17
C GLY A 343 -4.01 9.33 31.03
N THR A 344 -4.54 10.01 30.01
CA THR A 344 -5.98 10.13 29.75
C THR A 344 -6.52 9.01 28.87
N SER A 345 -5.64 8.16 28.33
CA SER A 345 -5.99 6.98 27.54
C SER A 345 -5.30 5.72 28.06
N SER A 346 -6.07 4.65 28.26
CA SER A 346 -5.56 3.31 28.56
C SER A 346 -5.25 2.49 27.31
N LEU A 347 -5.43 3.05 26.11
CA LEU A 347 -5.29 2.34 24.83
C LEU A 347 -3.87 1.79 24.66
N GLY A 348 -3.76 0.51 24.29
CA GLY A 348 -2.48 -0.15 23.99
C GLY A 348 -2.07 -0.03 22.53
N ALA A 349 -3.06 -0.03 21.62
CA ALA A 349 -2.84 0.14 20.19
C ALA A 349 -4.05 0.77 19.48
N GLU A 350 -3.78 1.60 18.45
CA GLU A 350 -4.76 2.15 17.53
C GLU A 350 -4.45 1.71 16.10
N LEU A 351 -5.33 0.93 15.48
CA LEU A 351 -5.11 0.30 14.18
C LEU A 351 -6.10 0.85 13.16
N ARG A 352 -5.60 1.62 12.18
CA ARG A 352 -6.40 2.32 11.18
C ARG A 352 -6.22 1.72 9.78
N PHE A 353 -7.33 1.52 9.04
CA PHE A 353 -7.33 0.90 7.70
C PHE A 353 -8.08 1.75 6.69
N THR A 354 -7.39 2.03 5.56
CA THR A 354 -7.82 3.00 4.58
C THR A 354 -7.36 2.67 3.15
N HIS A 355 -7.13 3.71 2.31
CA HIS A 355 -6.82 3.63 0.89
C HIS A 355 -5.56 4.42 0.52
N ALA A 356 -5.16 4.40 -0.76
CA ALA A 356 -4.05 5.21 -1.26
C ALA A 356 -4.35 6.71 -1.15
N GLU A 357 -5.62 7.07 -1.25
CA GLU A 357 -6.18 8.42 -1.18
C GLU A 357 -5.98 9.08 0.20
N GLU A 358 -5.60 8.32 1.22
CA GLU A 358 -5.24 8.83 2.56
C GLU A 358 -3.73 8.70 2.82
N ILE A 359 -3.10 7.62 2.35
CA ILE A 359 -1.65 7.40 2.55
C ILE A 359 -0.83 8.43 1.76
N ILE A 360 -1.18 8.70 0.50
CA ILE A 360 -0.43 9.62 -0.36
C ILE A 360 -0.45 11.05 0.20
N PRO A 361 -1.63 11.65 0.51
CA PRO A 361 -1.67 12.98 1.11
C PRO A 361 -0.97 13.05 2.47
N LEU A 362 -1.12 12.04 3.33
CA LEU A 362 -0.46 12.01 4.63
C LEU A 362 1.07 11.97 4.47
N ALA A 363 1.59 11.16 3.54
CA ALA A 363 3.01 11.14 3.25
C ALA A 363 3.53 12.48 2.71
N ALA A 364 2.74 13.19 1.89
CA ALA A 364 3.08 14.52 1.38
C ALA A 364 3.04 15.58 2.50
N LEU A 365 2.00 15.57 3.35
CA LEU A 365 1.85 16.46 4.49
C LEU A 365 3.02 16.32 5.49
N MET A 366 3.36 15.09 5.81
CA MET A 366 4.49 14.76 6.70
C MET A 366 5.86 14.92 6.03
N ARG A 367 5.92 15.19 4.73
CA ARG A 367 7.13 15.27 3.92
C ARG A 367 8.01 14.03 4.03
N LEU A 368 7.38 12.86 3.93
CA LEU A 368 8.09 11.59 3.98
C LEU A 368 8.96 11.36 2.74
N PRO A 369 9.99 10.50 2.82
CA PRO A 369 10.86 10.20 1.68
C PRO A 369 10.08 9.84 0.41
N GLY A 370 10.46 10.42 -0.71
CA GLY A 370 9.73 10.33 -1.98
C GLY A 370 8.63 11.39 -2.15
N SER A 371 8.09 11.97 -1.06
CA SER A 371 6.98 12.94 -1.10
C SER A 371 7.37 14.37 -0.69
N THR A 372 8.65 14.74 -0.82
CA THR A 372 9.18 16.02 -0.33
C THR A 372 9.31 17.10 -1.41
N LYS A 373 9.12 16.76 -2.69
CA LYS A 373 9.47 17.64 -3.82
C LYS A 373 8.24 17.97 -4.68
N PRO A 374 7.51 19.06 -4.37
CA PRO A 374 6.49 19.60 -5.27
C PRO A 374 7.16 20.20 -6.52
N VAL A 375 6.36 20.51 -7.53
CA VAL A 375 6.84 21.03 -8.82
C VAL A 375 6.20 22.37 -9.16
N THR A 376 6.77 23.06 -10.17
CA THR A 376 6.16 24.25 -10.77
C THR A 376 5.61 23.90 -12.16
N THR A 377 4.74 24.74 -12.71
CA THR A 377 4.22 24.57 -14.07
C THR A 377 5.32 24.63 -15.15
N THR A 378 6.42 25.36 -14.89
CA THR A 378 7.57 25.46 -15.79
C THR A 378 8.54 24.28 -15.69
N ARG A 379 8.45 23.50 -14.62
CA ARG A 379 9.22 22.25 -14.40
C ARG A 379 8.27 21.19 -13.91
N PRO A 380 7.50 20.56 -14.82
CA PRO A 380 6.50 19.57 -14.44
C PRO A 380 7.15 18.31 -13.88
N TYR A 381 6.34 17.51 -13.20
CA TYR A 381 6.76 16.22 -12.68
C TYR A 381 7.24 15.28 -13.79
N THR A 382 8.42 14.72 -13.59
CA THR A 382 8.98 13.65 -14.43
C THR A 382 9.73 12.64 -13.58
N TYR A 383 9.87 11.42 -14.05
CA TYR A 383 10.68 10.39 -13.38
C TYR A 383 12.17 10.72 -13.34
N THR A 384 12.66 11.58 -14.23
CA THR A 384 14.07 12.00 -14.27
C THR A 384 14.40 12.94 -13.12
N ASP A 385 13.49 13.88 -12.81
CA ASP A 385 13.80 15.01 -11.93
C ASP A 385 13.13 14.91 -10.55
N ASN A 386 12.19 13.96 -10.38
CA ASN A 386 11.44 13.80 -9.16
C ASN A 386 11.50 12.34 -8.65
N PRO A 387 11.82 12.11 -7.36
CA PRO A 387 11.92 10.76 -6.80
C PRO A 387 10.55 10.11 -6.53
N TRP A 388 9.45 10.86 -6.62
CA TRP A 388 8.13 10.34 -6.30
C TRP A 388 7.75 9.16 -7.22
N ARG A 389 7.31 8.05 -6.64
CA ARG A 389 6.83 6.85 -7.33
C ARG A 389 5.68 6.26 -6.53
N GLY A 390 4.52 6.07 -7.16
CA GLY A 390 3.35 5.48 -6.51
C GLY A 390 3.65 4.14 -5.85
N GLY A 391 4.44 3.29 -6.52
CA GLY A 391 4.85 1.99 -5.99
C GLY A 391 5.78 2.03 -4.78
N SER A 392 6.40 3.18 -4.49
CA SER A 392 7.22 3.38 -3.28
C SER A 392 6.48 4.13 -2.19
N VAL A 393 5.63 5.08 -2.59
CA VAL A 393 4.87 5.95 -1.67
C VAL A 393 3.67 5.20 -1.10
N ALA A 394 2.87 4.58 -1.95
CA ALA A 394 1.64 3.91 -1.56
C ALA A 394 1.44 2.58 -2.30
N PRO A 395 2.35 1.60 -2.18
CA PRO A 395 2.08 0.25 -2.69
C PRO A 395 0.81 -0.33 -2.05
N MET A 396 0.33 -1.48 -2.51
CA MET A 396 -0.70 -2.23 -1.79
C MET A 396 -0.25 -2.46 -0.35
N ALA A 397 -1.14 -2.43 0.63
CA ALA A 397 -0.86 -2.53 2.07
C ALA A 397 0.19 -1.51 2.61
N ALA A 398 0.43 -0.41 1.89
CA ALA A 398 1.29 0.67 2.38
C ALA A 398 0.87 1.14 3.77
N ASN A 399 1.85 1.45 4.63
CA ASN A 399 1.53 1.80 6.00
C ASN A 399 2.49 2.83 6.58
N ILE A 400 1.97 3.62 7.53
CA ILE A 400 2.73 4.51 8.40
C ILE A 400 2.41 4.06 9.83
N GLN A 401 3.44 3.85 10.64
CA GLN A 401 3.32 3.33 12.01
C GLN A 401 4.14 4.21 12.95
N TRP A 402 3.57 4.52 14.11
CA TRP A 402 4.29 5.16 15.23
C TRP A 402 4.35 4.20 16.41
N ASP A 403 5.57 3.94 16.88
CA ASP A 403 5.79 3.20 18.12
C ASP A 403 6.20 4.21 19.20
N VAL A 404 5.46 4.24 20.31
CA VAL A 404 5.70 5.16 21.43
C VAL A 404 6.37 4.42 22.56
N PHE A 405 7.46 5.01 23.07
CA PHE A 405 8.29 4.46 24.15
C PHE A 405 8.33 5.44 25.31
N ARG A 406 8.47 4.92 26.53
CA ARG A 406 8.48 5.73 27.76
C ARG A 406 9.63 5.36 28.69
N THR A 407 10.21 6.37 29.37
CA THR A 407 11.01 6.23 30.60
C THR A 407 10.71 7.41 31.53
N GLY A 408 10.28 7.16 32.77
CA GLY A 408 9.77 8.24 33.63
C GLY A 408 8.63 9.01 32.95
N ASP A 409 8.83 10.32 32.78
CA ASP A 409 7.89 11.23 32.12
C ASP A 409 8.28 11.58 30.69
N THR A 410 9.33 10.97 30.17
CA THR A 410 9.82 11.21 28.79
C THR A 410 9.21 10.18 27.83
N TYR A 411 8.65 10.67 26.72
CA TYR A 411 8.03 9.85 25.67
C TYR A 411 8.75 10.04 24.36
N LEU A 412 9.16 8.94 23.74
CA LEU A 412 9.80 8.93 22.42
C LEU A 412 8.90 8.27 21.39
N VAL A 413 8.95 8.78 20.18
CA VAL A 413 8.24 8.22 19.04
C VAL A 413 9.25 7.75 17.99
N ARG A 414 9.07 6.53 17.51
CA ARG A 414 9.73 6.01 16.31
C ARG A 414 8.70 5.86 15.20
N MET A 415 8.98 6.39 14.02
CA MET A 415 8.13 6.21 12.85
C MET A 415 8.68 5.15 11.91
N LEU A 416 7.77 4.32 11.38
CA LEU A 416 8.04 3.42 10.26
C LEU A 416 7.14 3.82 9.08
N TYR A 417 7.73 3.90 7.89
CA TYR A 417 7.00 4.09 6.64
C TYR A 417 7.27 2.90 5.72
N ASN A 418 6.22 2.19 5.36
CA ASN A 418 6.30 0.90 4.67
C ASN A 418 7.28 -0.06 5.37
N GLU A 419 7.18 -0.12 6.70
CA GLU A 419 8.04 -0.90 7.58
C GLU A 419 9.55 -0.57 7.46
N LYS A 420 9.87 0.68 7.14
CA LYS A 420 11.22 1.22 7.21
C LYS A 420 11.29 2.35 8.22
N GLU A 421 12.26 2.28 9.15
CA GLU A 421 12.54 3.40 10.06
C GLU A 421 12.78 4.66 9.26
N THR A 422 11.97 5.68 9.50
CA THR A 422 11.92 6.89 8.69
C THR A 422 11.99 8.10 9.59
N ALA A 423 12.86 9.04 9.23
CA ALA A 423 12.95 10.31 9.91
C ALA A 423 11.68 11.14 9.72
N PHE A 424 11.28 11.88 10.72
CA PHE A 424 10.27 12.94 10.57
C PHE A 424 10.83 14.07 9.68
N LYS A 425 9.97 15.01 9.28
CA LYS A 425 10.33 16.10 8.37
C LYS A 425 11.57 16.89 8.85
N ALA A 426 12.22 17.51 7.91
CA ALA A 426 13.30 18.47 8.24
C ALA A 426 12.80 19.53 9.24
N GLY A 427 13.60 19.83 10.26
CA GLY A 427 13.25 20.71 11.37
C GLY A 427 12.79 20.00 12.65
N CYS A 428 12.50 18.69 12.60
CA CYS A 428 12.35 17.86 13.79
C CYS A 428 13.73 17.28 14.17
N ALA A 429 14.15 17.45 15.42
CA ALA A 429 15.43 16.95 15.90
C ALA A 429 15.26 15.56 16.53
N PRO A 430 15.99 14.53 16.06
CA PRO A 430 16.02 13.25 16.75
C PRO A 430 16.77 13.38 18.10
N VAL A 431 16.53 12.45 19.04
CA VAL A 431 17.18 12.46 20.37
C VAL A 431 18.71 12.40 20.30
N ALA A 432 19.26 11.92 19.21
CA ALA A 432 20.69 11.95 18.89
C ALA A 432 20.86 11.89 17.36
N LYS A 433 21.99 12.38 16.86
CA LYS A 433 22.29 12.33 15.41
C LYS A 433 22.21 10.91 14.88
N GLY A 434 21.34 10.70 13.87
CA GLY A 434 21.12 9.40 13.23
C GLY A 434 20.18 8.46 14.01
N SER A 435 19.57 8.92 15.12
CA SER A 435 18.54 8.18 15.84
C SER A 435 17.22 8.15 15.05
N ALA A 436 16.53 7.03 15.12
CA ALA A 436 15.16 6.89 14.64
C ALA A 436 14.11 7.34 15.68
N PHE A 437 14.55 7.76 16.89
CA PHE A 437 13.68 8.15 17.99
C PHE A 437 13.67 9.67 18.15
N TYR A 438 12.47 10.19 18.38
CA TYR A 438 12.18 11.61 18.56
C TYR A 438 11.41 11.80 19.85
N ASP A 439 11.72 12.85 20.60
CA ASP A 439 10.90 13.25 21.73
C ASP A 439 9.53 13.71 21.25
N LEU A 440 8.44 13.33 21.95
CA LEU A 440 7.07 13.69 21.56
C LEU A 440 6.86 15.21 21.63
N ASP A 441 7.40 15.89 22.64
CA ASP A 441 7.28 17.36 22.77
C ASP A 441 8.04 18.06 21.62
N GLU A 442 9.18 17.50 21.18
CA GLU A 442 9.88 17.99 19.99
C GLU A 442 9.07 17.81 18.71
N LEU A 443 8.37 16.68 18.57
CA LEU A 443 7.48 16.47 17.43
C LEU A 443 6.31 17.46 17.44
N GLU A 444 5.68 17.70 18.61
CA GLU A 444 4.64 18.73 18.75
C GLU A 444 5.19 20.10 18.30
N ARG A 445 6.37 20.48 18.80
CA ARG A 445 7.04 21.73 18.43
C ARG A 445 7.28 21.83 16.92
N CYS A 446 7.89 20.83 16.31
CA CYS A 446 8.27 20.90 14.90
C CYS A 446 7.07 20.80 13.94
N PHE A 447 5.96 20.22 14.38
CA PHE A 447 4.70 20.23 13.64
C PHE A 447 3.78 21.42 13.98
N GLY A 448 4.24 22.35 14.85
CA GLY A 448 3.47 23.53 15.22
C GLY A 448 2.25 23.23 16.10
N ARG A 449 2.33 22.17 16.91
CA ARG A 449 1.24 21.66 17.78
C ARG A 449 1.47 21.99 19.26
N THR A 450 2.36 22.91 19.56
CA THR A 450 2.63 23.32 20.96
C THR A 450 1.34 23.72 21.65
N LYS A 451 1.12 23.19 22.86
CA LYS A 451 0.01 23.60 23.74
C LYS A 451 0.04 25.13 23.88
N PRO A 452 -1.14 25.81 23.78
CA PRO A 452 -1.23 27.25 24.01
C PRO A 452 -0.78 27.65 25.42
#